data_7ae03ac4130f0fb558ad99630335e586
#
_entry.id   7ae03ac4130f0fb558ad99630335e586
#
_cell.length_a   1.000
_cell.length_b   1.000
_cell.length_c   1.000
_cell.angle_alpha   90.00
_cell.angle_beta   90.00
_cell.angle_gamma   90.00
#
_symmetry.space_group_name_H-M   'P 1'
#
loop_
_entity.id
_entity.type
_entity.pdbx_description
1 polymer ?
#
loop_
_entity_poly.entity_id
_entity_poly.type
_entity_poly.pdbx_seq_one_letter_code
_entity_poly.pdbx_strand_id
1 'polypeptide(L)'
;SYGLFQYVQIFVISNGVNTKYYANNRFQSFKQTFFWTDKENKRLTNLLNDFAPDFLEKCHVSKMICKYIVLNETSKILMVLRPYQYYAVEALVDRVMHSRKHGYVWHTTGSGKTLTSFKASQILTSLPKIKKVVFVVDRKDLDYQTTKEFNSFSKGSVDGTDNTRQLVRQFTDDTKLIVTTIQKLNAAISKKHFLERMQPLQDERIVLIFDECHRSQFGETHQRIISFFRNIQMFGFTGTPIFVENAVKNELGKKTTKELFGECLHKYVITDAIRDENVLKFSVEYVGRYRNRDSANEIDIQVEDIDVDELMESSARLEKIVDYIIAHHNRKTHNREFTAMFCVSSIPALIRYYELLKRKKMLGNHDLKIATIFSYIANEDDVDANGFIPEEISVAAEPEIAYATNPHTREKLDEFIGHYN
;
A
#
# COMPACT_ATOMS: atom_id res chain seq x y z
N SER A 1 -10.32 -38.85 13.78
CA SER A 1 -9.87 -39.87 12.81
C SER A 1 -8.85 -39.27 11.87
N TYR A 2 -7.69 -39.84 11.82
CA TYR A 2 -6.62 -39.48 10.91
C TYR A 2 -6.92 -40.11 9.54
N GLY A 3 -7.67 -39.40 8.70
CA GLY A 3 -8.05 -39.89 7.39
C GLY A 3 -7.11 -39.37 6.29
N LEU A 4 -7.27 -39.90 5.08
CA LEU A 4 -6.53 -39.53 3.87
C LEU A 4 -6.56 -38.01 3.61
N PHE A 5 -7.66 -37.32 3.98
CA PHE A 5 -7.85 -35.89 3.77
C PHE A 5 -6.84 -34.98 4.46
N GLN A 6 -6.12 -35.44 5.48
CA GLN A 6 -5.07 -34.64 6.11
C GLN A 6 -3.87 -34.36 5.19
N TYR A 7 -3.69 -35.16 4.14
CA TYR A 7 -2.61 -35.04 3.16
C TYR A 7 -3.00 -34.23 1.91
N VAL A 8 -4.27 -33.86 1.80
CA VAL A 8 -4.76 -33.03 0.69
C VAL A 8 -4.42 -31.58 0.97
N GLN A 9 -3.86 -30.85 0.01
CA GLN A 9 -3.50 -29.45 0.15
C GLN A 9 -4.64 -28.51 -0.25
N ILE A 10 -5.36 -28.85 -1.32
CA ILE A 10 -6.43 -28.03 -1.89
C ILE A 10 -7.69 -28.89 -2.01
N PHE A 11 -8.81 -28.35 -1.58
CA PHE A 11 -10.13 -28.93 -1.80
C PHE A 11 -10.90 -28.14 -2.85
N VAL A 12 -11.70 -28.84 -3.61
CA VAL A 12 -12.67 -28.28 -4.55
C VAL A 12 -14.06 -28.75 -4.10
N ILE A 13 -15.01 -27.83 -4.04
CA ILE A 13 -16.41 -28.08 -3.73
C ILE A 13 -17.29 -27.54 -4.85
N SER A 14 -18.25 -28.34 -5.29
CA SER A 14 -19.13 -27.96 -6.40
C SER A 14 -20.53 -28.56 -6.23
N ASN A 15 -21.52 -27.83 -6.73
CA ASN A 15 -22.87 -28.33 -6.98
C ASN A 15 -23.17 -28.45 -8.48
N GLY A 16 -22.12 -28.46 -9.32
CA GLY A 16 -22.22 -28.48 -10.76
C GLY A 16 -22.29 -27.11 -11.43
N VAL A 17 -22.99 -26.15 -10.81
CA VAL A 17 -23.17 -24.78 -11.33
C VAL A 17 -22.19 -23.82 -10.67
N ASN A 18 -21.97 -23.95 -9.38
CA ASN A 18 -21.04 -23.13 -8.60
C ASN A 18 -19.91 -23.99 -8.07
N THR A 19 -18.69 -23.65 -8.43
CA THR A 19 -17.48 -24.38 -8.04
C THR A 19 -16.52 -23.43 -7.33
N LYS A 20 -16.05 -23.84 -6.15
CA LYS A 20 -15.08 -23.11 -5.34
C LYS A 20 -13.92 -24.01 -4.95
N TYR A 21 -12.79 -23.39 -4.63
CA TYR A 21 -11.63 -24.08 -4.08
C TYR A 21 -11.16 -23.38 -2.79
N TYR A 22 -10.41 -24.13 -1.96
CA TYR A 22 -9.86 -23.63 -0.72
C TYR A 22 -8.69 -24.51 -0.25
N ALA A 23 -7.83 -23.94 0.61
CA ALA A 23 -6.73 -24.67 1.21
C ALA A 23 -7.22 -25.58 2.34
N ASN A 24 -6.49 -26.67 2.59
CA ASN A 24 -6.76 -27.54 3.72
C ASN A 24 -6.32 -26.90 5.04
N ASN A 25 -7.24 -26.19 5.68
CA ASN A 25 -7.03 -25.56 6.96
C ASN A 25 -8.23 -25.78 7.89
N ARG A 26 -7.98 -26.37 9.05
CA ARG A 26 -9.04 -26.67 10.03
C ARG A 26 -9.69 -25.44 10.69
N PHE A 27 -8.97 -24.33 10.69
CA PHE A 27 -9.42 -23.05 11.29
C PHE A 27 -9.98 -22.08 10.26
N GLN A 28 -10.13 -22.51 9.01
CA GLN A 28 -10.57 -21.65 7.93
C GLN A 28 -12.08 -21.40 8.01
N SER A 29 -12.48 -20.14 7.92
CA SER A 29 -13.88 -19.77 7.75
C SER A 29 -14.37 -20.15 6.35
N PHE A 30 -15.65 -20.49 6.21
CA PHE A 30 -16.30 -20.68 4.91
C PHE A 30 -16.19 -19.46 3.98
N LYS A 31 -15.98 -18.26 4.53
CA LYS A 31 -15.69 -17.04 3.78
C LYS A 31 -14.35 -17.08 3.03
N GLN A 32 -13.47 -18.02 3.35
CA GLN A 32 -12.18 -18.22 2.70
C GLN A 32 -12.22 -19.29 1.61
N THR A 33 -13.37 -19.54 1.01
CA THR A 33 -13.55 -20.35 -0.20
C THR A 33 -13.68 -19.42 -1.40
N PHE A 34 -12.97 -19.73 -2.49
CA PHE A 34 -12.82 -18.82 -3.62
C PHE A 34 -13.40 -19.41 -4.90
N PHE A 35 -14.07 -18.58 -5.69
CA PHE A 35 -14.33 -18.89 -7.08
C PHE A 35 -13.02 -18.74 -7.88
N TRP A 36 -12.79 -19.64 -8.83
CA TRP A 36 -11.74 -19.43 -9.82
C TRP A 36 -12.21 -18.42 -10.87
N THR A 37 -11.26 -17.67 -11.44
CA THR A 37 -11.55 -16.67 -12.47
C THR A 37 -10.57 -16.82 -13.63
N ASP A 38 -10.88 -16.23 -14.76
CA ASP A 38 -9.91 -15.94 -15.81
C ASP A 38 -9.01 -14.74 -15.45
N LYS A 39 -8.15 -14.35 -16.38
CA LYS A 39 -7.22 -13.22 -16.20
C LYS A 39 -7.93 -11.86 -16.10
N GLU A 40 -9.13 -11.74 -16.62
CA GLU A 40 -9.98 -10.55 -16.61
C GLU A 40 -10.90 -10.52 -15.38
N ASN A 41 -10.69 -11.38 -14.39
CA ASN A 41 -11.49 -11.55 -13.16
C ASN A 41 -12.94 -12.00 -13.40
N LYS A 42 -13.24 -12.64 -14.54
CA LYS A 42 -14.53 -13.26 -14.79
C LYS A 42 -14.57 -14.63 -14.13
N ARG A 43 -15.61 -14.90 -13.33
CA ARG A 43 -15.76 -16.16 -12.60
C ARG A 43 -16.01 -17.33 -13.53
N LEU A 44 -15.28 -18.42 -13.31
CA LEU A 44 -15.41 -19.71 -13.96
C LEU A 44 -16.13 -20.64 -12.96
N THR A 45 -17.45 -20.69 -13.04
CA THR A 45 -18.28 -21.31 -12.00
C THR A 45 -18.75 -22.71 -12.34
N ASN A 46 -19.10 -22.98 -13.60
CA ASN A 46 -19.57 -24.29 -14.02
C ASN A 46 -18.42 -25.32 -13.96
N LEU A 47 -18.68 -26.44 -13.28
CA LEU A 47 -17.64 -27.43 -13.00
C LEU A 47 -17.04 -28.00 -14.28
N LEU A 48 -17.87 -28.44 -15.21
CA LEU A 48 -17.40 -29.17 -16.41
C LEU A 48 -16.97 -28.28 -17.57
N ASN A 49 -17.70 -27.19 -17.77
CA ASN A 49 -17.49 -26.32 -18.93
C ASN A 49 -16.42 -25.23 -18.69
N ASP A 50 -16.29 -24.75 -17.44
CA ASP A 50 -15.45 -23.59 -17.15
C ASP A 50 -14.30 -23.96 -16.20
N PHE A 51 -14.63 -24.49 -15.01
CA PHE A 51 -13.67 -24.69 -13.92
C PHE A 51 -12.70 -25.84 -14.18
N ALA A 52 -13.19 -27.01 -14.56
CA ALA A 52 -12.34 -28.20 -14.72
C ALA A 52 -11.33 -28.05 -15.86
N PRO A 53 -11.69 -27.54 -17.05
CA PRO A 53 -10.72 -27.36 -18.12
C PRO A 53 -9.58 -26.40 -17.78
N ASP A 54 -9.83 -25.39 -16.95
CA ASP A 54 -8.86 -24.38 -16.57
C ASP A 54 -8.12 -24.75 -15.27
N PHE A 55 -8.84 -24.91 -14.16
CA PHE A 55 -8.24 -25.11 -12.84
C PHE A 55 -7.71 -26.53 -12.61
N LEU A 56 -8.42 -27.57 -13.09
CA LEU A 56 -8.03 -28.97 -12.88
C LEU A 56 -7.06 -29.52 -13.97
N GLU A 57 -6.59 -28.66 -14.87
CA GLU A 57 -5.51 -29.03 -15.78
C GLU A 57 -4.27 -29.44 -14.96
N LYS A 58 -3.62 -30.56 -15.36
CA LYS A 58 -2.55 -31.20 -14.57
C LYS A 58 -1.40 -30.24 -14.24
N CYS A 59 -0.94 -29.48 -15.24
CA CYS A 59 0.16 -28.52 -15.02
C CYS A 59 -0.26 -27.38 -14.11
N HIS A 60 -1.52 -26.92 -14.22
CA HIS A 60 -2.06 -25.89 -13.36
C HIS A 60 -2.17 -26.35 -11.91
N VAL A 61 -2.80 -27.50 -11.64
CA VAL A 61 -2.89 -28.07 -10.29
C VAL A 61 -1.51 -28.30 -9.68
N SER A 62 -0.58 -28.87 -10.47
CA SER A 62 0.80 -29.07 -10.02
C SER A 62 1.47 -27.76 -9.63
N LYS A 63 1.31 -26.70 -10.44
CA LYS A 63 1.81 -25.36 -10.11
C LYS A 63 1.16 -24.83 -8.83
N MET A 64 -0.16 -24.93 -8.70
CA MET A 64 -0.88 -24.47 -7.52
C MET A 64 -0.35 -25.11 -6.24
N ILE A 65 -0.14 -26.42 -6.24
CA ILE A 65 0.35 -27.17 -5.09
C ILE A 65 1.83 -26.90 -4.82
N CYS A 66 2.69 -26.98 -5.83
CA CYS A 66 4.13 -26.92 -5.65
C CYS A 66 4.68 -25.49 -5.55
N LYS A 67 4.01 -24.50 -6.13
CA LYS A 67 4.55 -23.15 -6.30
C LYS A 67 3.69 -22.05 -5.65
N TYR A 68 2.35 -22.18 -5.63
CA TYR A 68 1.44 -21.10 -5.23
C TYR A 68 0.75 -21.29 -3.89
N ILE A 69 0.93 -22.43 -3.24
CA ILE A 69 0.58 -22.59 -1.83
C ILE A 69 1.55 -21.74 -0.98
N VAL A 70 1.02 -21.12 0.07
CA VAL A 70 1.78 -20.42 1.10
C VAL A 70 1.47 -21.06 2.43
N LEU A 71 2.51 -21.55 3.11
CA LEU A 71 2.42 -21.95 4.50
C LEU A 71 2.72 -20.75 5.38
N ASN A 72 1.73 -20.29 6.15
CA ASN A 72 2.00 -19.32 7.21
C ASN A 72 2.61 -20.09 8.40
N GLU A 73 3.92 -19.99 8.55
CA GLU A 73 4.66 -20.78 9.55
C GLU A 73 4.35 -20.34 10.99
N THR A 74 4.01 -19.07 11.19
CA THR A 74 3.68 -18.54 12.52
C THR A 74 2.33 -19.07 13.00
N SER A 75 1.31 -19.02 12.17
CA SER A 75 -0.04 -19.50 12.51
C SER A 75 -0.27 -20.97 12.16
N LYS A 76 0.70 -21.62 11.48
CA LYS A 76 0.61 -22.99 10.96
C LYS A 76 -0.62 -23.20 10.05
N ILE A 77 -0.88 -22.21 9.23
CA ILE A 77 -2.03 -22.18 8.32
C ILE A 77 -1.54 -22.35 6.88
N LEU A 78 -2.13 -23.32 6.18
CA LEU A 78 -1.96 -23.47 4.75
C LEU A 78 -2.89 -22.48 4.04
N MET A 79 -2.33 -21.69 3.11
CA MET A 79 -3.08 -20.74 2.29
C MET A 79 -2.89 -21.02 0.82
N VAL A 80 -3.92 -20.80 0.03
CA VAL A 80 -3.88 -20.84 -1.42
C VAL A 80 -4.15 -19.45 -1.97
N LEU A 81 -3.42 -19.06 -3.00
CA LEU A 81 -3.62 -17.77 -3.64
C LEU A 81 -5.03 -17.68 -4.26
N ARG A 82 -5.60 -16.51 -4.19
CA ARG A 82 -6.82 -16.16 -4.93
C ARG A 82 -6.47 -15.99 -6.42
N PRO A 83 -7.42 -16.12 -7.35
CA PRO A 83 -7.13 -16.09 -8.79
C PRO A 83 -6.36 -14.84 -9.21
N TYR A 84 -6.82 -13.65 -8.83
CA TYR A 84 -6.15 -12.39 -9.18
C TYR A 84 -4.73 -12.29 -8.61
N GLN A 85 -4.46 -12.89 -7.44
CA GLN A 85 -3.11 -12.96 -6.87
C GLN A 85 -2.22 -13.91 -7.71
N TYR A 86 -2.77 -15.05 -8.09
CA TYR A 86 -2.10 -16.00 -8.95
C TYR A 86 -1.70 -15.36 -10.29
N TYR A 87 -2.65 -14.73 -10.99
CA TYR A 87 -2.38 -14.11 -12.29
C TYR A 87 -1.42 -12.92 -12.18
N ALA A 88 -1.49 -12.14 -11.11
CA ALA A 88 -0.54 -11.06 -10.87
C ALA A 88 0.88 -11.58 -10.68
N VAL A 89 1.06 -12.65 -9.90
CA VAL A 89 2.38 -13.27 -9.69
C VAL A 89 2.90 -13.91 -10.99
N GLU A 90 2.05 -14.63 -11.73
CA GLU A 90 2.44 -15.21 -13.01
C GLU A 90 2.86 -14.14 -14.01
N ALA A 91 2.09 -13.06 -14.16
CA ALA A 91 2.41 -11.96 -15.06
C ALA A 91 3.72 -11.26 -14.69
N LEU A 92 3.99 -11.08 -13.38
CA LEU A 92 5.22 -10.48 -12.91
C LEU A 92 6.42 -11.41 -13.15
N VAL A 93 6.32 -12.69 -12.83
CA VAL A 93 7.37 -13.69 -13.05
C VAL A 93 7.65 -13.85 -14.53
N ASP A 94 6.63 -13.94 -15.38
CA ASP A 94 6.75 -14.00 -16.83
C ASP A 94 7.48 -12.78 -17.39
N ARG A 95 7.12 -11.57 -16.92
CA ARG A 95 7.79 -10.32 -17.27
C ARG A 95 9.28 -10.36 -16.92
N VAL A 96 9.65 -10.90 -15.76
CA VAL A 96 11.05 -11.04 -15.36
C VAL A 96 11.79 -12.07 -16.22
N MET A 97 11.14 -13.16 -16.57
CA MET A 97 11.77 -14.23 -17.34
C MET A 97 12.00 -13.87 -18.82
N HIS A 98 11.04 -13.20 -19.44
CA HIS A 98 11.02 -13.00 -20.89
C HIS A 98 11.21 -11.55 -21.33
N SER A 99 11.33 -10.60 -20.39
CA SER A 99 11.50 -9.18 -20.71
C SER A 99 12.43 -8.50 -19.72
N ARG A 100 12.88 -7.30 -20.09
CA ARG A 100 13.61 -6.35 -19.20
C ARG A 100 12.76 -5.14 -18.86
N LYS A 101 11.53 -5.06 -19.37
CA LYS A 101 10.64 -3.95 -19.12
C LYS A 101 10.12 -4.02 -17.67
N HIS A 102 9.92 -2.87 -17.08
CA HIS A 102 9.24 -2.70 -15.80
C HIS A 102 7.76 -3.06 -15.90
N GLY A 103 7.04 -3.02 -14.78
CA GLY A 103 5.59 -3.22 -14.75
C GLY A 103 4.99 -2.80 -13.43
N TYR A 104 3.66 -2.71 -13.37
CA TYR A 104 2.96 -2.52 -12.11
C TYR A 104 1.72 -3.39 -12.01
N VAL A 105 1.31 -3.65 -10.78
CA VAL A 105 0.10 -4.39 -10.42
C VAL A 105 -0.87 -3.41 -9.75
N TRP A 106 -2.06 -3.30 -10.32
CA TRP A 106 -3.12 -2.47 -9.77
C TRP A 106 -4.11 -3.32 -8.99
N HIS A 107 -3.85 -3.46 -7.69
CA HIS A 107 -4.70 -4.19 -6.77
C HIS A 107 -5.20 -3.26 -5.66
N THR A 108 -6.52 -3.21 -5.46
CA THR A 108 -7.14 -2.35 -4.45
C THR A 108 -6.64 -2.66 -3.03
N THR A 109 -6.79 -1.70 -2.13
CA THR A 109 -6.51 -1.91 -0.70
C THR A 109 -7.37 -3.05 -0.14
N GLY A 110 -6.81 -3.86 0.76
CA GLY A 110 -7.50 -5.03 1.31
C GLY A 110 -7.49 -6.28 0.42
N SER A 111 -6.91 -6.23 -0.78
CA SER A 111 -6.80 -7.39 -1.69
C SER A 111 -5.70 -8.39 -1.30
N GLY A 112 -4.90 -8.11 -0.26
CA GLY A 112 -3.76 -8.96 0.13
C GLY A 112 -2.54 -8.77 -0.77
N LYS A 113 -2.22 -7.51 -1.12
CA LYS A 113 -1.01 -7.14 -1.88
C LYS A 113 0.26 -7.71 -1.26
N THR A 114 0.39 -7.66 0.07
CA THR A 114 1.54 -8.19 0.80
C THR A 114 1.77 -9.68 0.53
N LEU A 115 0.73 -10.50 0.56
CA LEU A 115 0.84 -11.93 0.23
C LEU A 115 1.24 -12.14 -1.24
N THR A 116 0.66 -11.35 -2.15
CA THR A 116 0.96 -11.41 -3.58
C THR A 116 2.42 -11.05 -3.86
N SER A 117 2.90 -9.95 -3.28
CA SER A 117 4.28 -9.47 -3.44
C SER A 117 5.30 -10.39 -2.76
N PHE A 118 4.98 -10.93 -1.59
CA PHE A 118 5.79 -11.95 -0.92
C PHE A 118 5.97 -13.18 -1.82
N LYS A 119 4.86 -13.71 -2.36
CA LYS A 119 4.92 -14.90 -3.22
C LYS A 119 5.68 -14.65 -4.51
N ALA A 120 5.51 -13.49 -5.13
CA ALA A 120 6.31 -13.07 -6.27
C ALA A 120 7.80 -13.02 -5.90
N SER A 121 8.15 -12.36 -4.80
CA SER A 121 9.53 -12.25 -4.31
C SER A 121 10.14 -13.63 -4.05
N GLN A 122 9.44 -14.52 -3.38
CA GLN A 122 9.89 -15.88 -3.08
C GLN A 122 10.20 -16.67 -4.37
N ILE A 123 9.34 -16.56 -5.38
CA ILE A 123 9.58 -17.23 -6.68
C ILE A 123 10.78 -16.60 -7.38
N LEU A 124 10.90 -15.28 -7.38
CA LEU A 124 11.99 -14.58 -8.04
C LEU A 124 13.35 -14.89 -7.42
N THR A 125 13.44 -15.05 -6.10
CA THR A 125 14.70 -15.41 -5.41
C THR A 125 15.18 -16.81 -5.77
N SER A 126 14.30 -17.69 -6.25
CA SER A 126 14.67 -19.03 -6.73
C SER A 126 15.23 -19.03 -8.15
N LEU A 127 15.11 -17.94 -8.89
CA LEU A 127 15.62 -17.83 -10.27
C LEU A 127 17.15 -17.61 -10.27
N PRO A 128 17.95 -18.49 -10.93
CA PRO A 128 19.40 -18.40 -10.87
C PRO A 128 19.98 -17.09 -11.41
N LYS A 129 19.26 -16.46 -12.36
CA LYS A 129 19.70 -15.22 -13.01
C LYS A 129 19.45 -13.97 -12.18
N ILE A 130 18.73 -14.06 -11.05
CA ILE A 130 18.43 -12.92 -10.19
C ILE A 130 19.40 -12.92 -9.01
N LYS A 131 20.15 -11.86 -8.87
CA LYS A 131 21.12 -11.70 -7.77
C LYS A 131 20.43 -11.34 -6.47
N LYS A 132 19.54 -10.33 -6.52
CA LYS A 132 18.81 -9.82 -5.37
C LYS A 132 17.36 -9.48 -5.76
N VAL A 133 16.44 -9.70 -4.84
CA VAL A 133 15.09 -9.16 -4.87
C VAL A 133 14.96 -8.20 -3.70
N VAL A 134 14.62 -6.96 -3.95
CA VAL A 134 14.52 -5.91 -2.93
C VAL A 134 13.09 -5.41 -2.88
N PHE A 135 12.44 -5.59 -1.75
CA PHE A 135 11.12 -5.06 -1.48
C PHE A 135 11.28 -3.68 -0.82
N VAL A 136 10.77 -2.65 -1.48
CA VAL A 136 10.94 -1.26 -1.09
C VAL A 136 9.60 -0.72 -0.57
N VAL A 137 9.59 -0.28 0.68
CA VAL A 137 8.45 0.36 1.33
C VAL A 137 8.67 1.85 1.50
N ASP A 138 7.58 2.59 1.63
CA ASP A 138 7.64 4.05 1.75
C ASP A 138 8.08 4.52 3.15
N ARG A 139 7.67 3.81 4.21
CA ARG A 139 7.89 4.23 5.61
C ARG A 139 8.50 3.13 6.47
N LYS A 140 9.24 3.54 7.51
CA LYS A 140 9.88 2.65 8.49
C LYS A 140 8.88 1.73 9.19
N ASP A 141 7.72 2.25 9.60
CA ASP A 141 6.69 1.44 10.24
C ASP A 141 6.17 0.34 9.32
N LEU A 142 6.06 0.63 8.00
CA LEU A 142 5.69 -0.34 6.99
C LEU A 142 6.81 -1.36 6.74
N ASP A 143 8.08 -0.96 6.86
CA ASP A 143 9.24 -1.86 6.78
C ASP A 143 9.14 -2.94 7.88
N TYR A 144 8.94 -2.54 9.12
CA TYR A 144 8.76 -3.47 10.24
C TYR A 144 7.54 -4.39 10.06
N GLN A 145 6.39 -3.83 9.69
CA GLN A 145 5.16 -4.60 9.45
C GLN A 145 5.32 -5.58 8.30
N THR A 146 5.89 -5.15 7.17
CA THR A 146 6.14 -5.99 6.00
C THR A 146 7.13 -7.10 6.32
N THR A 147 8.21 -6.79 7.03
CA THR A 147 9.19 -7.78 7.51
C THR A 147 8.52 -8.82 8.40
N LYS A 148 7.68 -8.39 9.34
CA LYS A 148 6.93 -9.26 10.23
C LYS A 148 5.93 -10.15 9.46
N GLU A 149 5.22 -9.59 8.48
CA GLU A 149 4.31 -10.36 7.63
C GLU A 149 5.07 -11.37 6.76
N PHE A 150 6.14 -10.96 6.10
CA PHE A 150 6.97 -11.86 5.29
C PHE A 150 7.55 -13.00 6.13
N ASN A 151 8.06 -12.70 7.32
CA ASN A 151 8.55 -13.72 8.24
C ASN A 151 7.42 -14.59 8.85
N SER A 152 6.18 -14.14 8.85
CA SER A 152 5.04 -14.97 9.24
C SER A 152 4.72 -16.03 8.18
N PHE A 153 4.93 -15.70 6.91
CA PHE A 153 4.75 -16.65 5.81
C PHE A 153 5.91 -17.64 5.70
N SER A 154 7.14 -17.18 5.93
CA SER A 154 8.33 -18.05 5.95
C SER A 154 9.34 -17.48 6.94
N LYS A 155 9.54 -18.20 8.04
CA LYS A 155 10.43 -17.75 9.14
C LYS A 155 11.86 -17.56 8.66
N GLY A 156 12.41 -16.38 8.94
CA GLY A 156 13.76 -16.02 8.52
C GLY A 156 13.90 -15.76 7.01
N SER A 157 12.77 -15.57 6.30
CA SER A 157 12.80 -15.24 4.88
C SER A 157 13.36 -13.85 4.61
N VAL A 158 13.25 -12.96 5.58
CA VAL A 158 13.70 -11.58 5.50
C VAL A 158 14.30 -11.14 6.83
N ASP A 159 15.50 -10.62 6.76
CA ASP A 159 16.06 -9.80 7.84
C ASP A 159 15.73 -8.34 7.55
N GLY A 160 15.01 -7.68 8.45
CA GLY A 160 14.71 -6.26 8.35
C GLY A 160 16.01 -5.43 8.30
N THR A 161 15.96 -4.27 7.68
CA THR A 161 17.08 -3.34 7.65
C THR A 161 16.90 -2.26 8.72
N ASP A 162 17.55 -2.40 9.87
CA ASP A 162 17.44 -1.40 10.93
C ASP A 162 18.10 -0.07 10.52
N ASN A 163 19.19 -0.14 9.76
CA ASN A 163 19.93 1.02 9.29
C ASN A 163 20.56 0.79 7.91
N THR A 164 21.06 1.87 7.28
CA THR A 164 21.68 1.83 5.95
C THR A 164 22.93 0.95 5.91
N ARG A 165 23.70 0.86 6.99
CA ARG A 165 24.90 -0.02 7.07
C ARG A 165 24.52 -1.49 6.97
N GLN A 166 23.44 -1.90 7.62
CA GLN A 166 22.92 -3.26 7.53
C GLN A 166 22.39 -3.55 6.12
N LEU A 167 21.68 -2.61 5.50
CA LEU A 167 21.24 -2.72 4.11
C LEU A 167 22.43 -2.99 3.17
N VAL A 168 23.49 -2.19 3.25
CA VAL A 168 24.70 -2.37 2.43
C VAL A 168 25.34 -3.75 2.69
N ARG A 169 25.33 -4.23 3.93
CA ARG A 169 25.81 -5.59 4.25
C ARG A 169 24.95 -6.64 3.54
N GLN A 170 23.63 -6.56 3.61
CA GLN A 170 22.72 -7.50 2.94
C GLN A 170 22.86 -7.48 1.41
N PHE A 171 23.16 -6.33 0.82
CA PHE A 171 23.47 -6.26 -0.59
C PHE A 171 24.77 -7.01 -0.96
N THR A 172 25.75 -7.00 -0.08
CA THR A 172 27.09 -7.57 -0.34
C THR A 172 27.26 -9.02 0.12
N ASP A 173 26.37 -9.53 0.96
CA ASP A 173 26.35 -10.93 1.40
C ASP A 173 25.43 -11.81 0.53
N ASP A 174 25.13 -13.04 0.96
CA ASP A 174 24.30 -14.00 0.22
C ASP A 174 22.78 -13.81 0.40
N THR A 175 22.35 -12.79 1.13
CA THR A 175 20.92 -12.47 1.32
C THR A 175 20.27 -12.20 -0.02
N LYS A 176 19.28 -13.00 -0.41
CA LYS A 176 18.61 -12.86 -1.70
C LYS A 176 17.36 -11.97 -1.67
N LEU A 177 16.64 -11.97 -0.56
CA LEU A 177 15.46 -11.14 -0.35
C LEU A 177 15.76 -10.09 0.72
N ILE A 178 15.62 -8.84 0.35
CA ILE A 178 15.86 -7.67 1.22
C ILE A 178 14.56 -6.87 1.31
N VAL A 179 14.18 -6.46 2.51
CA VAL A 179 13.10 -5.45 2.73
C VAL A 179 13.75 -4.20 3.27
N THR A 180 13.43 -3.04 2.69
CA THR A 180 14.02 -1.76 3.08
C THR A 180 13.13 -0.58 2.73
N THR A 181 13.46 0.59 3.25
CA THR A 181 12.81 1.83 2.84
C THR A 181 13.51 2.48 1.65
N ILE A 182 12.78 3.35 0.93
CA ILE A 182 13.35 4.08 -0.20
C ILE A 182 14.47 5.04 0.24
N GLN A 183 14.37 5.60 1.45
CA GLN A 183 15.35 6.51 2.02
C GLN A 183 16.69 5.79 2.26
N LYS A 184 16.65 4.62 2.90
CA LYS A 184 17.85 3.78 3.13
C LYS A 184 18.49 3.35 1.81
N LEU A 185 17.67 2.95 0.82
CA LEU A 185 18.19 2.59 -0.50
C LEU A 185 18.88 3.78 -1.16
N ASN A 186 18.29 4.98 -1.13
CA ASN A 186 18.89 6.18 -1.64
C ASN A 186 20.23 6.51 -0.92
N ALA A 187 20.26 6.44 0.41
CA ALA A 187 21.49 6.67 1.18
C ALA A 187 22.59 5.67 0.84
N ALA A 188 22.25 4.39 0.65
CA ALA A 188 23.21 3.36 0.30
C ALA A 188 23.92 3.61 -1.06
N ILE A 189 23.21 4.19 -2.03
CA ILE A 189 23.74 4.46 -3.38
C ILE A 189 24.30 5.88 -3.58
N SER A 190 24.11 6.78 -2.58
CA SER A 190 24.50 8.20 -2.70
C SER A 190 25.67 8.57 -1.80
N LYS A 191 25.77 7.98 -0.60
CA LYS A 191 26.83 8.34 0.36
C LYS A 191 28.16 7.70 0.01
N LYS A 192 29.23 8.50 -0.03
CA LYS A 192 30.58 8.07 -0.45
C LYS A 192 31.08 6.81 0.27
N HIS A 193 30.90 6.72 1.58
CA HIS A 193 31.39 5.61 2.37
C HIS A 193 30.66 4.27 2.13
N PHE A 194 29.47 4.29 1.50
CA PHE A 194 28.76 3.09 1.07
C PHE A 194 28.97 2.77 -0.40
N LEU A 195 29.24 3.81 -1.21
CA LEU A 195 29.29 3.74 -2.67
C LEU A 195 30.30 2.68 -3.18
N GLU A 196 31.51 2.65 -2.61
CA GLU A 196 32.54 1.66 -2.99
C GLU A 196 32.06 0.20 -2.81
N ARG A 197 31.29 -0.06 -1.78
CA ARG A 197 30.74 -1.39 -1.50
C ARG A 197 29.55 -1.71 -2.40
N MET A 198 28.81 -0.71 -2.84
CA MET A 198 27.64 -0.87 -3.71
C MET A 198 28.01 -0.91 -5.19
N GLN A 199 29.14 -0.33 -5.61
CA GLN A 199 29.60 -0.30 -7.01
C GLN A 199 29.59 -1.67 -7.71
N PRO A 200 30.08 -2.78 -7.13
CA PRO A 200 30.05 -4.07 -7.79
C PRO A 200 28.67 -4.59 -8.15
N LEU A 201 27.62 -4.02 -7.53
CA LEU A 201 26.23 -4.42 -7.74
C LEU A 201 25.55 -3.67 -8.90
N GLN A 202 26.22 -2.67 -9.49
CA GLN A 202 25.63 -1.82 -10.55
C GLN A 202 25.17 -2.61 -11.78
N ASP A 203 25.93 -3.64 -12.15
CA ASP A 203 25.65 -4.46 -13.33
C ASP A 203 24.94 -5.78 -13.00
N GLU A 204 24.75 -6.06 -11.70
CA GLU A 204 24.04 -7.27 -11.23
C GLU A 204 22.53 -7.18 -11.53
N ARG A 205 21.95 -8.33 -11.81
CA ARG A 205 20.52 -8.41 -12.06
C ARG A 205 19.72 -8.34 -10.77
N ILE A 206 19.10 -7.20 -10.52
CA ILE A 206 18.33 -6.90 -9.32
C ILE A 206 16.87 -6.63 -9.71
N VAL A 207 15.93 -7.19 -8.95
CA VAL A 207 14.51 -6.88 -9.06
C VAL A 207 14.09 -6.04 -7.86
N LEU A 208 13.53 -4.87 -8.12
CA LEU A 208 12.97 -3.99 -7.11
C LEU A 208 11.43 -4.09 -7.14
N ILE A 209 10.81 -4.32 -5.99
CA ILE A 209 9.35 -4.34 -5.84
C ILE A 209 8.98 -3.21 -4.89
N PHE A 210 8.19 -2.26 -5.38
CA PHE A 210 7.75 -1.09 -4.61
C PHE A 210 6.32 -1.28 -4.15
N ASP A 211 6.09 -1.18 -2.83
CA ASP A 211 4.75 -1.10 -2.29
C ASP A 211 4.24 0.35 -2.30
N GLU A 212 2.93 0.51 -2.45
CA GLU A 212 2.24 1.82 -2.56
C GLU A 212 2.96 2.79 -3.51
N CYS A 213 3.33 2.29 -4.70
CA CYS A 213 4.18 2.98 -5.66
C CYS A 213 3.59 4.28 -6.26
N HIS A 214 2.38 4.65 -5.88
CA HIS A 214 1.74 5.93 -6.25
C HIS A 214 2.21 7.12 -5.41
N ARG A 215 2.90 6.89 -4.28
CA ARG A 215 3.35 7.99 -3.42
C ARG A 215 4.45 8.79 -4.10
N SER A 216 4.29 10.09 -4.12
CA SER A 216 4.92 11.06 -5.01
C SER A 216 6.43 11.30 -4.83
N GLN A 217 7.06 10.67 -3.85
CA GLN A 217 8.49 10.90 -3.55
C GLN A 217 9.47 10.21 -4.51
N PHE A 218 8.96 9.61 -5.59
CA PHE A 218 9.78 8.84 -6.51
C PHE A 218 10.57 9.66 -7.55
N GLY A 219 10.39 10.98 -7.67
CA GLY A 219 10.96 11.75 -8.76
C GLY A 219 12.49 11.60 -8.89
N GLU A 220 13.25 12.29 -8.06
CA GLU A 220 14.73 12.28 -8.11
C GLU A 220 15.33 10.96 -7.59
N THR A 221 14.80 10.43 -6.48
CA THR A 221 15.29 9.17 -5.92
C THR A 221 15.13 8.02 -6.91
N HIS A 222 14.01 7.97 -7.64
CA HIS A 222 13.79 6.98 -8.69
C HIS A 222 14.83 7.11 -9.82
N GLN A 223 15.13 8.34 -10.26
CA GLN A 223 16.17 8.57 -11.27
C GLN A 223 17.55 8.15 -10.77
N ARG A 224 17.90 8.44 -9.52
CA ARG A 224 19.17 8.02 -8.92
C ARG A 224 19.29 6.50 -8.87
N ILE A 225 18.21 5.79 -8.48
CA ILE A 225 18.18 4.33 -8.45
C ILE A 225 18.43 3.76 -9.86
N ILE A 226 17.73 4.25 -10.88
CA ILE A 226 17.90 3.80 -12.27
C ILE A 226 19.30 4.15 -12.80
N SER A 227 19.82 5.31 -12.45
CA SER A 227 21.17 5.72 -12.89
C SER A 227 22.27 4.90 -12.23
N PHE A 228 22.06 4.47 -10.98
CA PHE A 228 23.04 3.67 -10.26
C PHE A 228 23.04 2.21 -10.73
N PHE A 229 21.89 1.55 -10.74
CA PHE A 229 21.77 0.15 -11.13
C PHE A 229 21.45 0.03 -12.64
N ARG A 230 22.37 -0.44 -13.44
CA ARG A 230 22.21 -0.56 -14.91
C ARG A 230 21.37 -1.74 -15.36
N ASN A 231 21.22 -2.75 -14.51
CA ASN A 231 20.53 -4.01 -14.82
C ASN A 231 19.40 -4.31 -13.83
N ILE A 232 18.58 -3.26 -13.55
CA ILE A 232 17.42 -3.43 -12.68
C ILE A 232 16.13 -3.64 -13.47
N GLN A 233 15.20 -4.26 -12.78
CA GLN A 233 13.82 -4.36 -13.22
C GLN A 233 12.90 -3.98 -12.06
N MET A 234 11.96 -3.05 -12.28
CA MET A 234 11.13 -2.48 -11.23
C MET A 234 9.68 -2.86 -11.40
N PHE A 235 9.04 -3.20 -10.29
CA PHE A 235 7.64 -3.53 -10.24
C PHE A 235 6.96 -2.73 -9.13
N GLY A 236 5.84 -2.06 -9.47
CA GLY A 236 5.04 -1.30 -8.53
C GLY A 236 3.78 -2.06 -8.12
N PHE A 237 3.44 -2.06 -6.84
CA PHE A 237 2.13 -2.45 -6.33
C PHE A 237 1.39 -1.22 -5.86
N THR A 238 0.13 -1.05 -6.28
CA THR A 238 -0.68 0.10 -5.86
C THR A 238 -2.17 -0.20 -5.93
N GLY A 239 -2.93 0.39 -5.00
CA GLY A 239 -4.39 0.42 -5.06
C GLY A 239 -4.94 1.62 -5.83
N THR A 240 -4.14 2.67 -5.98
CA THR A 240 -4.52 3.97 -6.55
C THR A 240 -3.44 4.49 -7.52
N PRO A 241 -3.36 3.93 -8.75
CA PRO A 241 -2.40 4.41 -9.74
C PRO A 241 -2.59 5.90 -10.04
N ILE A 242 -1.50 6.58 -10.33
CA ILE A 242 -1.52 7.96 -10.79
C ILE A 242 -1.72 7.96 -12.31
N PHE A 243 -2.79 8.60 -12.76
CA PHE A 243 -3.11 8.88 -14.15
C PHE A 243 -2.83 10.35 -14.48
N VAL A 244 -2.95 10.73 -15.74
CA VAL A 244 -2.71 12.11 -16.19
C VAL A 244 -3.62 13.11 -15.48
N GLU A 245 -4.87 12.71 -15.21
CA GLU A 245 -5.92 13.53 -14.62
C GLU A 245 -5.66 13.85 -13.13
N ASN A 246 -5.03 12.93 -12.40
CA ASN A 246 -4.75 13.09 -10.96
C ASN A 246 -3.25 13.25 -10.64
N ALA A 247 -2.42 13.45 -11.66
CA ALA A 247 -0.98 13.66 -11.49
C ALA A 247 -0.70 15.07 -10.96
N VAL A 248 -0.04 15.16 -9.81
CA VAL A 248 0.46 16.43 -9.25
C VAL A 248 1.73 16.83 -9.99
N LYS A 249 1.85 18.10 -10.34
CA LYS A 249 3.04 18.66 -10.97
C LYS A 249 4.13 18.87 -9.91
N ASN A 250 5.24 18.17 -10.04
CA ASN A 250 6.46 18.42 -9.26
C ASN A 250 7.55 19.04 -10.17
N GLU A 251 8.76 19.26 -9.64
CA GLU A 251 9.88 19.86 -10.37
C GLU A 251 10.27 19.10 -11.65
N LEU A 252 9.98 17.80 -11.69
CA LEU A 252 10.24 16.92 -12.84
C LEU A 252 9.02 16.76 -13.77
N GLY A 253 7.99 17.60 -13.58
CA GLY A 253 6.73 17.55 -14.31
C GLY A 253 5.68 16.61 -13.72
N LYS A 254 4.55 16.45 -14.42
CA LYS A 254 3.51 15.46 -14.05
C LYS A 254 3.99 14.08 -14.46
N LYS A 255 4.15 13.16 -13.49
CA LYS A 255 4.52 11.76 -13.79
C LYS A 255 3.41 10.82 -13.39
N THR A 256 3.06 9.92 -14.29
CA THR A 256 2.06 8.86 -14.07
C THR A 256 2.73 7.56 -13.60
N THR A 257 1.96 6.67 -12.98
CA THR A 257 2.44 5.32 -12.63
C THR A 257 2.96 4.57 -13.86
N LYS A 258 2.31 4.77 -15.02
CA LYS A 258 2.72 4.15 -16.28
C LYS A 258 4.07 4.68 -16.78
N GLU A 259 4.37 5.96 -16.63
CA GLU A 259 5.67 6.53 -17.02
C GLU A 259 6.81 6.01 -16.14
N LEU A 260 6.55 5.75 -14.86
CA LEU A 260 7.57 5.27 -13.93
C LEU A 260 7.78 3.75 -14.02
N PHE A 261 6.71 2.97 -14.14
CA PHE A 261 6.75 1.52 -14.08
C PHE A 261 6.36 0.81 -15.38
N GLY A 262 5.95 1.54 -16.41
CA GLY A 262 5.54 0.93 -17.68
C GLY A 262 4.12 0.37 -17.67
N GLU A 263 3.94 -0.86 -18.17
CA GLU A 263 2.63 -1.46 -18.37
C GLU A 263 2.00 -2.00 -17.09
N CYS A 264 0.67 -1.90 -16.98
CA CYS A 264 -0.09 -2.61 -15.97
C CYS A 264 -0.15 -4.10 -16.32
N LEU A 265 0.41 -4.94 -15.43
CA LEU A 265 0.51 -6.38 -15.64
C LEU A 265 -0.77 -7.11 -15.26
N HIS A 266 -1.46 -6.64 -14.24
CA HIS A 266 -2.73 -7.18 -13.77
C HIS A 266 -3.54 -6.13 -13.01
N LYS A 267 -4.88 -6.22 -13.15
CA LYS A 267 -5.83 -5.32 -12.48
C LYS A 267 -6.79 -6.13 -11.60
N TYR A 268 -6.96 -5.69 -10.36
CA TYR A 268 -8.04 -6.13 -9.48
C TYR A 268 -8.50 -4.90 -8.69
N VAL A 269 -9.53 -4.25 -9.24
CA VAL A 269 -9.98 -2.94 -8.75
C VAL A 269 -11.06 -3.08 -7.66
N ILE A 270 -11.45 -1.95 -7.07
CA ILE A 270 -12.41 -1.93 -5.95
C ILE A 270 -13.76 -2.57 -6.31
N THR A 271 -14.23 -2.43 -7.55
CA THR A 271 -15.47 -3.04 -8.03
C THR A 271 -15.38 -4.57 -8.07
N ASP A 272 -14.22 -5.12 -8.47
CA ASP A 272 -13.97 -6.56 -8.41
C ASP A 272 -13.96 -7.05 -6.97
N ALA A 273 -13.28 -6.32 -6.08
CA ALA A 273 -13.17 -6.69 -4.67
C ALA A 273 -14.53 -6.65 -3.95
N ILE A 274 -15.41 -5.72 -4.29
CA ILE A 274 -16.78 -5.65 -3.77
C ILE A 274 -17.62 -6.81 -4.32
N ARG A 275 -17.51 -7.11 -5.63
CA ARG A 275 -18.20 -8.25 -6.26
C ARG A 275 -17.79 -9.58 -5.62
N ASP A 276 -16.52 -9.72 -5.26
CA ASP A 276 -15.96 -10.92 -4.66
C ASP A 276 -16.09 -10.95 -3.12
N GLU A 277 -16.78 -9.96 -2.54
CA GLU A 277 -17.01 -9.80 -1.09
C GLU A 277 -15.71 -9.69 -0.27
N ASN A 278 -14.61 -9.30 -0.90
CA ASN A 278 -13.33 -9.04 -0.24
C ASN A 278 -13.29 -7.67 0.45
N VAL A 279 -14.10 -6.74 -0.04
CA VAL A 279 -14.26 -5.39 0.49
C VAL A 279 -15.75 -5.11 0.65
N LEU A 280 -16.12 -4.45 1.73
CA LEU A 280 -17.50 -4.05 1.98
C LEU A 280 -17.95 -2.99 0.94
N LYS A 281 -19.22 -3.03 0.59
CA LYS A 281 -19.82 -1.98 -0.21
C LYS A 281 -19.78 -0.66 0.57
N PHE A 282 -19.55 0.42 -0.13
CA PHE A 282 -19.59 1.77 0.43
C PHE A 282 -20.37 2.69 -0.50
N SER A 283 -20.83 3.80 0.05
CA SER A 283 -21.42 4.91 -0.72
C SER A 283 -20.62 6.18 -0.47
N VAL A 284 -20.54 7.03 -1.48
CA VAL A 284 -19.90 8.35 -1.38
C VAL A 284 -20.99 9.40 -1.36
N GLU A 285 -20.93 10.29 -0.39
CA GLU A 285 -21.83 11.43 -0.26
C GLU A 285 -20.99 12.71 -0.21
N TYR A 286 -21.23 13.60 -1.15
CA TYR A 286 -20.58 14.89 -1.19
C TYR A 286 -21.44 15.90 -0.42
N VAL A 287 -20.83 16.56 0.58
CA VAL A 287 -21.50 17.53 1.42
C VAL A 287 -20.85 18.89 1.24
N GLY A 288 -21.65 19.86 0.84
CA GLY A 288 -21.21 21.22 0.56
C GLY A 288 -20.80 21.40 -0.91
N ARG A 289 -21.23 22.51 -1.46
CA ARG A 289 -20.82 23.01 -2.78
C ARG A 289 -20.36 24.44 -2.61
N TYR A 290 -19.31 24.81 -3.27
CA TYR A 290 -18.95 26.21 -3.41
C TYR A 290 -19.98 26.84 -4.36
N ARG A 291 -20.70 27.86 -3.89
CA ARG A 291 -21.50 28.72 -4.78
C ARG A 291 -20.78 30.04 -4.87
N ASN A 292 -20.43 30.42 -6.08
CA ASN A 292 -20.05 31.79 -6.33
C ASN A 292 -21.31 32.68 -6.09
N ARG A 293 -21.16 33.80 -5.38
CA ARG A 293 -22.28 34.69 -5.03
C ARG A 293 -23.00 35.23 -6.26
N ASP A 294 -22.32 35.26 -7.41
CA ASP A 294 -22.78 35.97 -8.62
C ASP A 294 -23.07 35.09 -9.82
N SER A 295 -23.03 33.74 -9.73
CA SER A 295 -23.36 32.89 -10.86
C SER A 295 -24.54 31.96 -10.60
N ALA A 296 -25.59 32.12 -11.43
CA ALA A 296 -26.76 31.25 -11.45
C ALA A 296 -26.54 29.92 -12.20
N ASN A 297 -25.33 29.63 -12.67
CA ASN A 297 -25.02 28.47 -13.48
C ASN A 297 -24.20 27.45 -12.70
N GLU A 298 -24.61 26.17 -12.76
CA GLU A 298 -24.00 24.99 -12.12
C GLU A 298 -22.68 24.52 -12.84
N ILE A 299 -21.79 25.40 -13.20
CA ILE A 299 -20.51 25.03 -13.82
C ILE A 299 -19.41 25.16 -12.75
N ASP A 300 -18.61 24.10 -12.54
CA ASP A 300 -17.36 24.13 -11.78
C ASP A 300 -16.38 25.09 -12.46
N ILE A 301 -16.47 26.37 -12.14
CA ILE A 301 -15.49 27.36 -12.57
C ILE A 301 -14.43 27.44 -11.48
N GLN A 302 -13.18 27.11 -11.82
CA GLN A 302 -12.02 27.58 -11.07
C GLN A 302 -12.07 29.12 -11.12
N VAL A 303 -12.42 29.72 -10.02
CA VAL A 303 -12.41 31.17 -9.90
C VAL A 303 -10.93 31.58 -9.72
N GLU A 304 -10.37 32.22 -10.73
CA GLU A 304 -9.10 32.93 -10.62
C GLU A 304 -9.22 33.91 -9.44
N ASP A 305 -8.20 34.01 -8.58
CA ASP A 305 -8.07 34.88 -7.39
C ASP A 305 -8.72 34.40 -6.05
N ILE A 306 -9.14 33.17 -5.90
CA ILE A 306 -9.41 32.64 -4.56
C ILE A 306 -8.19 31.89 -4.05
N ASP A 307 -7.58 32.35 -2.97
CA ASP A 307 -6.62 31.58 -2.20
C ASP A 307 -7.36 30.36 -1.61
N VAL A 308 -7.16 29.21 -2.23
CA VAL A 308 -7.81 27.95 -1.83
C VAL A 308 -7.42 27.57 -0.40
N ASP A 309 -6.20 27.88 0.00
CA ASP A 309 -5.67 27.55 1.33
C ASP A 309 -6.33 28.43 2.40
N GLU A 310 -6.49 29.74 2.14
CA GLU A 310 -7.22 30.65 3.03
C GLU A 310 -8.70 30.24 3.17
N LEU A 311 -9.33 29.87 2.05
CA LEU A 311 -10.71 29.39 2.07
C LEU A 311 -10.86 28.07 2.84
N MET A 312 -9.92 27.15 2.65
CA MET A 312 -9.91 25.84 3.33
C MET A 312 -9.69 25.99 4.84
N GLU A 313 -8.97 27.02 5.27
CA GLU A 313 -8.66 27.31 6.68
C GLU A 313 -9.60 28.32 7.35
N SER A 314 -10.60 28.84 6.63
CA SER A 314 -11.50 29.84 7.20
C SER A 314 -12.30 29.27 8.39
N SER A 315 -12.31 30.01 9.51
CA SER A 315 -12.97 29.58 10.75
C SER A 315 -14.46 29.30 10.57
N ALA A 316 -15.15 30.09 9.72
CA ALA A 316 -16.56 29.90 9.42
C ALA A 316 -16.83 28.56 8.69
N ARG A 317 -15.92 28.14 7.82
CA ARG A 317 -16.02 26.83 7.14
C ARG A 317 -15.77 25.70 8.12
N LEU A 318 -14.74 25.78 8.94
CA LEU A 318 -14.43 24.77 9.95
C LEU A 318 -15.60 24.58 10.92
N GLU A 319 -16.22 25.67 11.40
CA GLU A 319 -17.39 25.59 12.27
C GLU A 319 -18.57 24.88 11.60
N LYS A 320 -18.90 25.22 10.35
CA LYS A 320 -19.99 24.55 9.60
C LYS A 320 -19.74 23.06 9.41
N ILE A 321 -18.49 22.65 9.17
CA ILE A 321 -18.12 21.22 9.05
C ILE A 321 -18.33 20.52 10.38
N VAL A 322 -17.87 21.12 11.48
CA VAL A 322 -18.06 20.56 12.84
C VAL A 322 -19.54 20.43 13.17
N ASP A 323 -20.34 21.46 12.89
CA ASP A 323 -21.80 21.43 13.11
C ASP A 323 -22.47 20.32 12.29
N TYR A 324 -22.08 20.17 11.04
CA TYR A 324 -22.56 19.09 10.20
C TYR A 324 -22.21 17.71 10.78
N ILE A 325 -20.95 17.52 11.23
CA ILE A 325 -20.51 16.27 11.84
C ILE A 325 -21.34 15.96 13.08
N ILE A 326 -21.50 16.92 14.00
CA ILE A 326 -22.27 16.73 15.23
C ILE A 326 -23.72 16.37 14.92
N ALA A 327 -24.37 17.11 14.01
CA ALA A 327 -25.78 16.91 13.66
C ALA A 327 -26.04 15.55 13.01
N HIS A 328 -25.08 15.00 12.25
CA HIS A 328 -25.29 13.80 11.45
C HIS A 328 -24.57 12.55 12.01
N HIS A 329 -23.74 12.69 13.05
CA HIS A 329 -22.91 11.60 13.57
C HIS A 329 -23.74 10.36 13.92
N ASN A 330 -24.79 10.51 14.73
CA ASN A 330 -25.61 9.38 15.17
C ASN A 330 -26.24 8.64 13.98
N ARG A 331 -26.78 9.39 12.99
CA ARG A 331 -27.34 8.78 11.77
C ARG A 331 -26.29 8.04 10.95
N LYS A 332 -25.10 8.63 10.77
CA LYS A 332 -24.01 8.07 9.96
C LYS A 332 -23.33 6.87 10.62
N THR A 333 -23.37 6.79 11.94
CA THR A 333 -22.76 5.72 12.73
C THR A 333 -23.76 4.69 13.26
N HIS A 334 -24.97 4.66 12.71
CA HIS A 334 -26.06 3.78 13.17
C HIS A 334 -26.25 3.87 14.68
N ASN A 335 -26.51 5.07 15.20
CA ASN A 335 -26.66 5.35 16.63
C ASN A 335 -25.43 4.92 17.46
N ARG A 336 -24.22 5.13 16.91
CA ARG A 336 -22.92 4.83 17.53
C ARG A 336 -22.59 3.33 17.65
N GLU A 337 -23.23 2.47 16.85
CA GLU A 337 -22.79 1.09 16.69
C GLU A 337 -21.42 1.02 15.97
N PHE A 338 -21.12 2.01 15.14
CA PHE A 338 -19.85 2.16 14.42
C PHE A 338 -19.09 3.41 14.84
N THR A 339 -17.78 3.35 14.75
CA THR A 339 -16.91 4.51 14.90
C THR A 339 -16.85 5.31 13.60
N ALA A 340 -16.49 6.58 13.70
CA ALA A 340 -16.22 7.44 12.56
C ALA A 340 -14.76 7.89 12.55
N MET A 341 -14.17 8.00 11.35
CA MET A 341 -12.86 8.57 11.15
C MET A 341 -13.01 9.87 10.36
N PHE A 342 -12.45 10.94 10.89
CA PHE A 342 -12.41 12.26 10.25
C PHE A 342 -10.98 12.59 9.83
N CYS A 343 -10.71 12.54 8.53
CA CYS A 343 -9.40 12.86 7.97
C CYS A 343 -9.34 14.35 7.62
N VAL A 344 -8.23 14.99 7.96
CA VAL A 344 -7.97 16.40 7.71
C VAL A 344 -6.70 16.60 6.90
N SER A 345 -6.53 17.77 6.28
CA SER A 345 -5.44 18.05 5.34
C SER A 345 -4.08 18.21 6.02
N SER A 346 -4.04 18.68 7.28
CA SER A 346 -2.79 19.00 7.96
C SER A 346 -2.91 18.90 9.49
N ILE A 347 -1.77 18.86 10.19
CA ILE A 347 -1.72 18.90 11.66
C ILE A 347 -2.34 20.20 12.22
N PRO A 348 -2.07 21.41 11.69
CA PRO A 348 -2.77 22.61 12.14
C PRO A 348 -4.29 22.52 11.96
N ALA A 349 -4.78 21.98 10.86
CA ALA A 349 -6.21 21.76 10.66
C ALA A 349 -6.76 20.78 11.71
N LEU A 350 -6.03 19.69 12.03
CA LEU A 350 -6.40 18.75 13.09
C LEU A 350 -6.56 19.45 14.44
N ILE A 351 -5.59 20.27 14.83
CA ILE A 351 -5.63 21.02 16.10
C ILE A 351 -6.86 21.92 16.13
N ARG A 352 -7.11 22.72 15.09
CA ARG A 352 -8.27 23.62 15.01
C ARG A 352 -9.60 22.87 15.11
N TYR A 353 -9.76 21.76 14.40
CA TYR A 353 -10.98 20.94 14.47
C TYR A 353 -11.17 20.31 15.84
N TYR A 354 -10.09 19.82 16.45
CA TYR A 354 -10.17 19.21 17.77
C TYR A 354 -10.57 20.24 18.85
N GLU A 355 -9.96 21.43 18.82
CA GLU A 355 -10.30 22.53 19.73
C GLU A 355 -11.76 22.99 19.54
N LEU A 356 -12.26 23.08 18.30
CA LEU A 356 -13.65 23.41 18.00
C LEU A 356 -14.60 22.35 18.56
N LEU A 357 -14.32 21.09 18.37
CA LEU A 357 -15.11 19.99 18.89
C LEU A 357 -15.09 19.98 20.43
N LYS A 358 -13.92 20.17 21.06
CA LYS A 358 -13.77 20.28 22.52
C LYS A 358 -14.59 21.46 23.08
N ARG A 359 -14.54 22.62 22.44
CA ARG A 359 -15.32 23.82 22.82
C ARG A 359 -16.83 23.54 22.73
N LYS A 360 -17.31 22.94 21.63
CA LYS A 360 -18.73 22.62 21.46
C LYS A 360 -19.21 21.55 22.44
N LYS A 361 -18.36 20.64 22.84
CA LYS A 361 -18.64 19.67 23.91
C LYS A 361 -18.83 20.35 25.26
N MET A 362 -17.96 21.30 25.61
CA MET A 362 -18.08 22.10 26.85
C MET A 362 -19.35 22.93 26.89
N LEU A 363 -19.83 23.40 25.73
CA LEU A 363 -21.10 24.09 25.58
C LEU A 363 -22.34 23.18 25.59
N GLY A 364 -22.14 21.86 25.75
CA GLY A 364 -23.24 20.90 25.79
C GLY A 364 -23.84 20.53 24.43
N ASN A 365 -23.22 20.90 23.31
CA ASN A 365 -23.75 20.65 21.98
C ASN A 365 -23.61 19.18 21.56
N HIS A 366 -22.72 18.42 22.18
CA HIS A 366 -22.55 16.99 21.97
C HIS A 366 -21.79 16.31 23.13
N ASP A 367 -21.85 14.98 23.17
CA ASP A 367 -21.18 14.12 24.15
C ASP A 367 -20.19 13.13 23.53
N LEU A 368 -19.77 13.37 22.27
CA LEU A 368 -18.91 12.46 21.54
C LEU A 368 -17.57 12.26 22.26
N LYS A 369 -17.05 11.03 22.21
CA LYS A 369 -15.68 10.71 22.59
C LYS A 369 -14.80 10.88 21.36
N ILE A 370 -13.82 11.75 21.45
CA ILE A 370 -12.97 12.11 20.29
C ILE A 370 -11.52 11.93 20.70
N ALA A 371 -10.76 11.24 19.85
CA ALA A 371 -9.34 11.07 19.97
C ALA A 371 -8.66 11.48 18.66
N THR A 372 -7.39 11.87 18.72
CA THR A 372 -6.59 12.27 17.57
C THR A 372 -5.52 11.24 17.26
N ILE A 373 -5.24 11.03 15.97
CA ILE A 373 -4.15 10.18 15.48
C ILE A 373 -3.31 11.03 14.53
N PHE A 374 -2.04 11.18 14.83
CA PHE A 374 -1.09 11.93 14.01
C PHE A 374 0.32 11.38 14.19
N SER A 375 1.22 11.72 13.27
CA SER A 375 2.65 11.42 13.37
C SER A 375 3.44 12.69 13.09
N TYR A 376 4.37 13.02 13.97
CA TYR A 376 5.27 14.19 13.83
C TYR A 376 6.75 13.81 13.95
N ILE A 377 7.04 12.51 14.01
CA ILE A 377 8.41 12.01 14.05
C ILE A 377 8.88 11.79 12.62
N ALA A 378 10.12 12.21 12.32
CA ALA A 378 10.76 11.88 11.05
C ALA A 378 10.72 10.37 10.81
N ASN A 379 10.44 9.96 9.59
CA ASN A 379 10.23 8.55 9.23
C ASN A 379 11.46 7.66 9.44
N GLU A 380 12.63 8.24 9.67
CA GLU A 380 13.90 7.53 9.83
C GLU A 380 14.68 8.07 11.04
N ASP A 381 15.02 7.18 11.99
CA ASP A 381 15.98 7.47 13.07
C ASP A 381 17.43 7.18 12.63
N ASP A 382 17.63 6.66 11.42
CA ASP A 382 18.94 6.38 10.85
C ASP A 382 19.62 7.70 10.46
N VAL A 383 20.66 8.08 11.17
CA VAL A 383 21.45 9.29 10.92
C VAL A 383 22.02 9.29 9.49
N ASP A 384 22.33 8.11 8.96
CA ASP A 384 22.84 7.96 7.60
C ASP A 384 21.73 8.17 6.55
N ALA A 385 20.49 7.85 6.86
CA ALA A 385 19.35 8.11 5.98
C ALA A 385 18.88 9.57 6.07
N ASN A 386 18.83 10.14 7.29
CA ASN A 386 18.35 11.50 7.55
C ASN A 386 19.36 12.60 7.26
N GLY A 387 20.67 12.28 7.28
CA GLY A 387 21.74 13.27 7.14
C GLY A 387 21.99 13.74 5.70
N PHE A 388 21.13 13.40 4.74
CA PHE A 388 21.32 13.78 3.34
C PHE A 388 20.00 14.18 2.67
N ILE A 389 19.35 15.20 3.22
CA ILE A 389 18.45 16.04 2.44
C ILE A 389 19.34 17.22 2.00
N PRO A 390 19.69 17.37 0.70
CA PRO A 390 20.29 18.60 0.23
C PRO A 390 19.37 19.77 0.61
N GLU A 391 19.91 20.90 1.03
CA GLU A 391 19.13 22.11 1.35
C GLU A 391 18.14 22.48 0.23
N GLU A 392 18.42 22.09 -1.02
CA GLU A 392 17.56 22.25 -2.17
C GLU A 392 16.28 21.37 -2.16
N ILE A 393 16.26 20.24 -1.42
CA ILE A 393 15.05 19.40 -1.25
C ILE A 393 14.20 19.91 -0.07
N SER A 394 14.80 20.69 0.84
CA SER A 394 14.07 21.27 1.98
C SER A 394 13.05 22.32 1.55
N VAL A 395 13.16 22.86 0.33
CA VAL A 395 12.19 23.82 -0.23
C VAL A 395 10.96 23.11 -0.83
N ALA A 396 11.08 21.83 -1.22
CA ALA A 396 9.99 21.02 -1.76
C ALA A 396 9.39 20.05 -0.74
N ALA A 397 10.01 19.89 0.43
CA ALA A 397 9.39 19.22 1.56
C ALA A 397 8.35 20.18 2.13
N GLU A 398 7.09 19.88 1.82
CA GLU A 398 5.94 20.57 2.38
C GLU A 398 6.07 20.83 3.89
N PRO A 399 5.31 21.80 4.41
CA PRO A 399 5.39 22.39 5.75
C PRO A 399 5.44 21.42 6.96
N GLU A 400 5.42 20.12 6.80
CA GLU A 400 5.57 19.16 7.90
C GLU A 400 6.89 19.34 8.70
N ILE A 401 7.99 19.76 8.05
CA ILE A 401 9.27 20.02 8.74
C ILE A 401 9.19 21.33 9.58
N ALA A 402 8.43 22.31 9.12
CA ALA A 402 8.22 23.55 9.86
C ALA A 402 7.39 23.33 11.14
N TYR A 403 6.52 22.31 11.16
CA TYR A 403 5.70 22.00 12.34
C TYR A 403 6.45 21.25 13.44
N ALA A 404 7.43 20.44 13.08
CA ALA A 404 8.27 19.72 14.04
C ALA A 404 9.15 20.69 14.87
N THR A 405 9.37 21.90 14.39
CA THR A 405 10.20 22.93 15.06
C THR A 405 9.39 23.92 15.90
N ASN A 406 8.04 23.87 15.86
CA ASN A 406 7.21 24.76 16.68
C ASN A 406 6.87 24.09 18.03
N PRO A 407 7.52 24.49 19.15
CA PRO A 407 7.31 23.88 20.46
C PRO A 407 5.84 23.99 20.93
N HIS A 408 5.13 25.05 20.59
CA HIS A 408 3.72 25.22 20.97
C HIS A 408 2.79 24.21 20.29
N THR A 409 3.10 23.79 19.07
CA THR A 409 2.34 22.76 18.37
C THR A 409 2.56 21.38 19.02
N ARG A 410 3.80 21.09 19.41
CA ARG A 410 4.16 19.82 20.06
C ARG A 410 3.51 19.67 21.43
N GLU A 411 3.55 20.72 22.27
CA GLU A 411 2.90 20.73 23.58
C GLU A 411 1.39 20.45 23.48
N LYS A 412 0.70 21.10 22.53
CA LYS A 412 -0.73 20.84 22.27
C LYS A 412 -1.02 19.40 21.83
N LEU A 413 -0.17 18.85 21.00
CA LEU A 413 -0.32 17.47 20.53
C LEU A 413 -0.07 16.46 21.65
N ASP A 414 0.90 16.72 22.53
CA ASP A 414 1.17 15.87 23.70
C ASP A 414 -0.02 15.91 24.70
N GLU A 415 -0.68 17.06 24.86
CA GLU A 415 -1.95 17.15 25.60
C GLU A 415 -3.04 16.25 24.98
N PHE A 416 -3.13 16.20 23.64
CA PHE A 416 -4.15 15.41 22.95
C PHE A 416 -3.90 13.90 23.07
N ILE A 417 -2.65 13.45 23.17
CA ILE A 417 -2.30 12.03 23.44
C ILE A 417 -2.82 11.59 24.80
N GLY A 418 -2.72 12.46 25.82
CA GLY A 418 -3.26 12.18 27.15
C GLY A 418 -4.76 11.88 27.18
N HIS A 419 -5.52 12.33 26.17
CA HIS A 419 -6.95 12.06 26.04
C HIS A 419 -7.26 10.73 25.33
N TYR A 420 -6.26 10.09 24.72
CA TYR A 420 -6.42 8.80 24.02
C TYR A 420 -6.36 7.61 24.98
N ASN A 421 -5.58 7.72 26.07
CA ASN A 421 -5.44 6.72 27.13
C ASN A 421 -6.50 6.94 28.22
#